data_77926470af149001dd5f6e4c3d52d195
#
_entry.id   77926470af149001dd5f6e4c3d52d195
#
_cell.length_a   1.000
_cell.length_b   1.000
_cell.length_c   1.000
_cell.angle_alpha   90.00
_cell.angle_beta   90.00
_cell.angle_gamma   90.00
#
_symmetry.space_group_name_H-M   'P 1'
#
loop_
_entity.id
_entity.type
_entity.pdbx_description
1 polymer ?
#
loop_
_entity_poly.entity_id
_entity_poly.type
_entity_poly.pdbx_seq_one_letter_code
_entity_poly.pdbx_strand_id
1 'polypeptide(L)'
;MDSCCNSESLETIVEEAIHLSSTDIHLQCGEPIYLRHGDGLKATQFVCTTTLIEDILRRCGIASYEWQSIDEACSCCGVRIRVHLYRANQTICGTLRLLCHQQLKLDDNSEGQLLQKLCESHDGLLLVCGPTGSGKSFTLACCIDYINQTMERHIITLEDPIEFEFKPKKSLIHQRQLGADIKSMSDGIRDALREDTDVIMVGELRDRETLEAALHAAETGHLVMATMHTQRAVMAVHRMISLFPGEQQEEVRNQISQVLRAVICQRLLRWNKKFITIRDILLNTHAVANLIRTRKEPQIISIQETQLPMKTLEMAVRDAKVQYGSQQQLHTLLDQQLS
;
A
#
# COMPACT_ATOMS: atom_id res chain seq x y z
N MET A 1 -22.59 34.22 -32.25
CA MET A 1 -22.77 33.90 -30.80
C MET A 1 -21.71 32.89 -30.50
N ASP A 2 -20.53 33.37 -30.13
CA ASP A 2 -19.40 32.56 -29.79
C ASP A 2 -19.60 31.98 -28.41
N SER A 3 -19.94 30.70 -28.34
CA SER A 3 -19.88 29.96 -27.08
C SER A 3 -18.39 29.78 -26.76
N CYS A 4 -17.86 30.60 -25.84
CA CYS A 4 -16.62 30.29 -25.16
C CYS A 4 -16.71 28.89 -24.56
N CYS A 5 -16.18 27.89 -25.25
CA CYS A 5 -15.78 26.65 -24.62
C CYS A 5 -14.67 27.00 -23.62
N ASN A 6 -15.03 27.16 -22.34
CA ASN A 6 -14.08 27.09 -21.27
C ASN A 6 -13.37 25.75 -21.42
N SER A 7 -12.11 25.78 -21.83
CA SER A 7 -11.22 24.60 -21.78
C SER A 7 -11.02 24.29 -20.30
N GLU A 8 -11.80 23.36 -19.80
CA GLU A 8 -11.79 23.00 -18.40
C GLU A 8 -10.46 22.31 -18.11
N SER A 9 -9.75 22.87 -17.15
CA SER A 9 -8.44 22.37 -16.75
C SER A 9 -8.61 21.13 -15.84
N LEU A 10 -7.59 20.28 -15.79
CA LEU A 10 -7.58 19.14 -14.87
C LEU A 10 -7.77 19.60 -13.42
N GLU A 11 -7.26 20.77 -13.06
CA GLU A 11 -7.39 21.37 -11.74
C GLU A 11 -8.85 21.54 -11.34
N THR A 12 -9.66 22.16 -12.21
CA THR A 12 -11.09 22.41 -11.94
C THR A 12 -11.86 21.11 -11.69
N ILE A 13 -11.57 20.08 -12.50
CA ILE A 13 -12.22 18.77 -12.37
C ILE A 13 -11.81 18.06 -11.08
N VAL A 14 -10.52 18.13 -10.73
CA VAL A 14 -9.98 17.52 -9.51
C VAL A 14 -10.50 18.25 -8.27
N GLU A 15 -10.58 19.58 -8.27
CA GLU A 15 -11.16 20.36 -7.17
C GLU A 15 -12.63 20.02 -6.93
N GLU A 16 -13.43 19.89 -7.99
CA GLU A 16 -14.82 19.44 -7.86
C GLU A 16 -14.92 18.01 -7.31
N ALA A 17 -14.07 17.10 -7.80
CA ALA A 17 -14.03 15.73 -7.32
C ALA A 17 -13.66 15.65 -5.83
N ILE A 18 -12.71 16.48 -5.37
CA ILE A 18 -12.34 16.61 -3.95
C ILE A 18 -13.51 17.16 -3.14
N HIS A 19 -14.13 18.24 -3.59
CA HIS A 19 -15.27 18.86 -2.92
C HIS A 19 -16.44 17.89 -2.73
N LEU A 20 -16.69 17.05 -3.74
CA LEU A 20 -17.73 16.00 -3.70
C LEU A 20 -17.26 14.72 -2.98
N SER A 21 -16.04 14.67 -2.44
CA SER A 21 -15.45 13.46 -1.83
C SER A 21 -15.53 12.24 -2.77
N SER A 22 -15.28 12.47 -4.05
CA SER A 22 -15.24 11.40 -5.07
C SER A 22 -13.91 10.63 -4.99
N THR A 23 -13.96 9.35 -5.29
CA THR A 23 -12.78 8.47 -5.26
C THR A 23 -12.12 8.36 -6.63
N ASP A 24 -12.93 8.34 -7.68
CA ASP A 24 -12.46 8.14 -9.04
C ASP A 24 -13.17 9.11 -10.01
N ILE A 25 -12.42 9.57 -11.02
CA ILE A 25 -12.90 10.36 -12.14
C ILE A 25 -12.81 9.47 -13.38
N HIS A 26 -13.93 9.26 -14.09
CA HIS A 26 -13.96 8.46 -15.29
C HIS A 26 -14.06 9.36 -16.52
N LEU A 27 -13.21 9.11 -17.51
CA LEU A 27 -13.05 9.87 -18.72
C LEU A 27 -13.36 9.02 -19.95
N GLN A 28 -14.03 9.62 -20.93
CA GLN A 28 -14.11 9.14 -22.30
C GLN A 28 -14.05 10.36 -23.22
N CYS A 29 -13.09 10.40 -24.12
CA CYS A 29 -12.91 11.56 -24.98
C CYS A 29 -14.16 11.84 -25.82
N GLY A 30 -14.65 13.08 -25.77
CA GLY A 30 -15.89 13.53 -26.40
C GLY A 30 -17.15 13.39 -25.55
N GLU A 31 -17.09 12.73 -24.40
CA GLU A 31 -18.25 12.46 -23.54
C GLU A 31 -18.16 13.22 -22.19
N PRO A 32 -19.27 13.37 -21.46
CA PRO A 32 -19.27 13.92 -20.12
C PRO A 32 -18.35 13.15 -19.17
N ILE A 33 -17.70 13.87 -18.25
CA ILE A 33 -16.86 13.29 -17.21
C ILE A 33 -17.77 12.79 -16.08
N TYR A 34 -17.47 11.59 -15.57
CA TYR A 34 -18.21 10.99 -14.47
C TYR A 34 -17.36 10.93 -13.20
N LEU A 35 -17.96 11.28 -12.08
CA LEU A 35 -17.37 11.16 -10.74
C LEU A 35 -18.00 9.98 -10.00
N ARG A 36 -17.15 9.16 -9.38
CA ARG A 36 -17.60 8.10 -8.46
C ARG A 36 -17.73 8.65 -7.05
N HIS A 37 -18.95 8.66 -6.56
CA HIS A 37 -19.24 9.06 -5.18
C HIS A 37 -20.00 7.93 -4.47
N GLY A 38 -19.39 7.32 -3.46
CA GLY A 38 -19.93 6.11 -2.84
C GLY A 38 -20.07 4.97 -3.85
N ASP A 39 -21.26 4.38 -3.93
CA ASP A 39 -21.55 3.28 -4.86
C ASP A 39 -22.10 3.75 -6.22
N GLY A 40 -22.25 5.07 -6.42
CA GLY A 40 -22.85 5.66 -7.63
C GLY A 40 -21.85 6.37 -8.53
N LEU A 41 -22.21 6.47 -9.83
CA LEU A 41 -21.56 7.34 -10.82
C LEU A 41 -22.46 8.53 -11.10
N LYS A 42 -21.89 9.74 -11.08
CA LYS A 42 -22.60 10.98 -11.37
C LYS A 42 -21.92 11.72 -12.51
N ALA A 43 -22.67 12.03 -13.57
CA ALA A 43 -22.19 12.87 -14.65
C ALA A 43 -21.98 14.31 -14.15
N THR A 44 -20.90 14.92 -14.57
CA THR A 44 -20.62 16.36 -14.38
C THR A 44 -21.09 17.16 -15.59
N GLN A 45 -20.97 18.47 -15.51
CA GLN A 45 -21.15 19.35 -16.65
C GLN A 45 -19.91 19.40 -17.57
N PHE A 46 -18.79 18.83 -17.16
CA PHE A 46 -17.53 18.85 -17.87
C PHE A 46 -17.50 17.78 -18.95
N VAL A 47 -16.89 18.10 -20.09
CA VAL A 47 -16.66 17.17 -21.21
C VAL A 47 -15.19 16.85 -21.32
N CYS A 48 -14.88 15.57 -21.49
CA CYS A 48 -13.51 15.13 -21.70
C CYS A 48 -13.02 15.52 -23.11
N THR A 49 -12.10 16.48 -23.17
CA THR A 49 -11.52 16.94 -24.42
C THR A 49 -10.18 16.28 -24.70
N THR A 50 -9.72 16.30 -25.95
CA THR A 50 -8.35 15.85 -26.31
C THR A 50 -7.28 16.67 -25.61
N THR A 51 -7.50 17.97 -25.43
CA THR A 51 -6.58 18.86 -24.70
C THR A 51 -6.46 18.48 -23.21
N LEU A 52 -7.53 18.03 -22.57
CA LEU A 52 -7.47 17.48 -21.21
C LEU A 52 -6.62 16.21 -21.14
N ILE A 53 -6.81 15.29 -22.09
CA ILE A 53 -5.99 14.06 -22.16
C ILE A 53 -4.51 14.41 -22.39
N GLU A 54 -4.22 15.37 -23.24
CA GLU A 54 -2.85 15.87 -23.47
C GLU A 54 -2.22 16.46 -22.22
N ASP A 55 -2.96 17.23 -21.44
CA ASP A 55 -2.49 17.77 -20.17
C ASP A 55 -2.18 16.65 -19.16
N ILE A 56 -3.05 15.64 -19.06
CA ILE A 56 -2.83 14.48 -18.21
C ILE A 56 -1.57 13.73 -18.62
N LEU A 57 -1.39 13.42 -19.92
CA LEU A 57 -0.21 12.73 -20.45
C LEU A 57 1.07 13.51 -20.16
N ARG A 58 1.06 14.82 -20.40
CA ARG A 58 2.21 15.69 -20.11
C ARG A 58 2.59 15.65 -18.63
N ARG A 59 1.61 15.69 -17.71
CA ARG A 59 1.85 15.59 -16.25
C ARG A 59 2.39 14.24 -15.82
N CYS A 60 2.04 13.18 -16.54
CA CYS A 60 2.60 11.85 -16.38
C CYS A 60 3.98 11.66 -17.06
N GLY A 61 4.53 12.71 -17.70
CA GLY A 61 5.82 12.62 -18.41
C GLY A 61 5.77 11.86 -19.72
N ILE A 62 4.58 11.61 -20.28
CA ILE A 62 4.39 10.83 -21.50
C ILE A 62 4.32 11.73 -22.71
N ALA A 63 5.29 11.59 -23.61
CA ALA A 63 5.41 12.40 -24.82
C ALA A 63 4.83 11.72 -26.08
N SER A 64 4.54 10.42 -26.04
CA SER A 64 4.07 9.65 -27.20
C SER A 64 2.62 9.22 -27.06
N TYR A 65 1.89 9.14 -28.17
CA TYR A 65 0.53 8.57 -28.27
C TYR A 65 0.51 7.10 -28.72
N GLU A 66 1.67 6.47 -28.88
CA GLU A 66 1.82 5.09 -29.32
C GLU A 66 1.74 4.11 -28.12
N TRP A 67 0.58 4.04 -27.49
CA TRP A 67 0.31 3.12 -26.37
C TRP A 67 -1.08 2.50 -26.49
N GLN A 68 -1.27 1.33 -25.93
CA GLN A 68 -2.58 0.68 -25.78
C GLN A 68 -3.22 1.00 -24.43
N SER A 69 -2.40 1.02 -23.39
CA SER A 69 -2.77 1.45 -22.04
C SER A 69 -1.58 2.06 -21.30
N ILE A 70 -1.88 2.92 -20.34
CA ILE A 70 -0.92 3.60 -19.47
C ILE A 70 -1.43 3.45 -18.04
N ASP A 71 -0.55 3.12 -17.12
CA ASP A 71 -0.84 3.15 -15.66
C ASP A 71 0.29 3.92 -14.99
N GLU A 72 0.04 5.19 -14.70
CA GLU A 72 1.00 6.16 -14.19
C GLU A 72 0.39 6.96 -13.04
N ALA A 73 1.17 7.87 -12.46
CA ALA A 73 0.67 8.79 -11.47
C ALA A 73 1.17 10.21 -11.70
N CYS A 74 0.30 11.19 -11.43
CA CYS A 74 0.66 12.61 -11.45
C CYS A 74 0.10 13.31 -10.22
N SER A 75 0.56 14.55 -9.96
CA SER A 75 0.06 15.37 -8.88
C SER A 75 -0.71 16.57 -9.44
N CYS A 76 -1.92 16.84 -8.89
CA CYS A 76 -2.74 17.97 -9.26
C CYS A 76 -3.48 18.49 -8.02
N CYS A 77 -3.55 19.81 -7.82
CA CYS A 77 -4.20 20.45 -6.66
C CYS A 77 -3.71 19.89 -5.31
N GLY A 78 -2.41 19.51 -5.23
CA GLY A 78 -1.84 18.90 -4.02
C GLY A 78 -2.31 17.48 -3.73
N VAL A 79 -3.03 16.83 -4.66
CA VAL A 79 -3.45 15.43 -4.60
C VAL A 79 -2.62 14.61 -5.55
N ARG A 80 -2.14 13.46 -5.10
CA ARG A 80 -1.61 12.42 -5.99
C ARG A 80 -2.77 11.70 -6.67
N ILE A 81 -2.66 11.47 -7.97
CA ILE A 81 -3.68 10.87 -8.81
C ILE A 81 -3.06 9.71 -9.57
N ARG A 82 -3.58 8.49 -9.39
CA ARG A 82 -3.24 7.37 -10.27
C ARG A 82 -4.05 7.49 -11.54
N VAL A 83 -3.38 7.46 -12.66
CA VAL A 83 -3.92 7.67 -14.00
C VAL A 83 -3.85 6.36 -14.77
N HIS A 84 -4.99 5.77 -15.05
CA HIS A 84 -5.08 4.65 -15.99
C HIS A 84 -5.80 5.09 -17.24
N LEU A 85 -5.07 5.23 -18.36
CA LEU A 85 -5.63 5.52 -19.67
C LEU A 85 -5.56 4.28 -20.56
N TYR A 86 -6.59 4.06 -21.37
CA TYR A 86 -6.68 2.93 -22.29
C TYR A 86 -7.52 3.27 -23.52
N ARG A 87 -7.39 2.46 -24.57
CA ARG A 87 -8.20 2.61 -25.78
C ARG A 87 -9.40 1.68 -25.76
N ALA A 88 -10.60 2.24 -26.01
CA ALA A 88 -11.83 1.49 -26.19
C ALA A 88 -12.61 2.09 -27.36
N ASN A 89 -13.07 1.27 -28.31
CA ASN A 89 -13.82 1.71 -29.51
C ASN A 89 -13.13 2.86 -30.26
N GLN A 90 -11.82 2.77 -30.43
CA GLN A 90 -10.97 3.79 -31.07
C GLN A 90 -10.91 5.14 -30.32
N THR A 91 -11.51 5.24 -29.16
CA THR A 91 -11.51 6.43 -28.32
C THR A 91 -10.60 6.23 -27.11
N ILE A 92 -10.04 7.31 -26.56
CA ILE A 92 -9.27 7.28 -25.33
C ILE A 92 -10.25 7.34 -24.17
N CYS A 93 -10.16 6.36 -23.30
CA CYS A 93 -10.88 6.29 -22.02
C CYS A 93 -9.89 6.34 -20.87
N GLY A 94 -10.35 6.68 -19.67
CA GLY A 94 -9.49 6.70 -18.51
C GLY A 94 -10.22 6.67 -17.18
N THR A 95 -9.47 6.27 -16.17
CA THR A 95 -9.86 6.39 -14.76
C THR A 95 -8.75 7.08 -14.01
N LEU A 96 -9.07 8.22 -13.41
CA LEU A 96 -8.19 8.95 -12.52
C LEU A 96 -8.64 8.66 -11.09
N ARG A 97 -7.82 7.93 -10.34
CA ARG A 97 -8.09 7.64 -8.93
C ARG A 97 -7.42 8.69 -8.07
N LEU A 98 -8.22 9.42 -7.29
CA LEU A 98 -7.71 10.37 -6.31
C LEU A 98 -7.16 9.60 -5.13
N LEU A 99 -5.83 9.66 -4.95
CA LEU A 99 -5.16 9.06 -3.81
C LEU A 99 -5.33 9.97 -2.60
N CYS A 100 -5.70 9.39 -1.48
CA CYS A 100 -6.35 10.05 -0.35
C CYS A 100 -5.58 11.23 0.23
N HIS A 101 -6.28 12.35 0.51
CA HIS A 101 -5.82 13.51 1.29
C HIS A 101 -5.77 13.27 2.81
N GLN A 102 -5.88 12.02 3.26
CA GLN A 102 -5.84 11.76 4.69
C GLN A 102 -4.45 12.08 5.23
N GLN A 103 -4.42 12.78 6.36
CA GLN A 103 -3.19 13.02 7.09
C GLN A 103 -2.55 11.67 7.42
N LEU A 104 -1.29 11.48 7.00
CA LEU A 104 -0.53 10.30 7.34
C LEU A 104 -0.24 10.32 8.84
N LYS A 105 -0.94 9.48 9.58
CA LYS A 105 -0.76 9.35 11.03
C LYS A 105 -1.08 7.92 11.44
N LEU A 106 -0.20 7.32 12.22
CA LEU A 106 -0.51 6.06 12.90
C LEU A 106 -1.58 6.29 13.97
N ASP A 107 -2.43 5.28 14.18
CA ASP A 107 -3.48 5.34 15.19
C ASP A 107 -2.90 5.61 16.59
N ASP A 108 -3.64 6.33 17.45
CA ASP A 108 -3.23 6.61 18.83
C ASP A 108 -3.61 5.44 19.79
N ASN A 109 -3.83 4.23 19.26
CA ASN A 109 -4.18 3.04 20.01
C ASN A 109 -2.96 2.10 20.20
N SER A 110 -3.16 0.99 20.87
CA SER A 110 -2.10 0.00 21.12
C SER A 110 -1.48 -0.58 19.86
N GLU A 111 -2.24 -0.70 18.76
CA GLU A 111 -1.73 -1.19 17.47
C GLU A 111 -0.85 -0.14 16.79
N GLY A 112 -1.23 1.14 16.85
CA GLY A 112 -0.41 2.23 16.35
C GLY A 112 0.89 2.38 17.15
N GLN A 113 0.85 2.23 18.48
CA GLN A 113 2.05 2.21 19.32
C GLN A 113 2.96 1.01 18.99
N LEU A 114 2.38 -0.14 18.66
CA LEU A 114 3.16 -1.29 18.20
C LEU A 114 3.84 -0.99 16.86
N LEU A 115 3.14 -0.39 15.89
CA LEU A 115 3.71 0.01 14.62
C LEU A 115 4.84 1.02 14.81
N GLN A 116 4.68 2.01 15.71
CA GLN A 116 5.75 2.96 16.05
C GLN A 116 7.00 2.24 16.55
N LYS A 117 6.86 1.29 17.49
CA LYS A 117 7.99 0.48 17.99
C LYS A 117 8.66 -0.35 16.89
N LEU A 118 7.87 -0.88 15.96
CA LEU A 118 8.43 -1.62 14.81
C LEU A 118 9.20 -0.70 13.85
N CYS A 119 8.74 0.55 13.67
CA CYS A 119 9.45 1.57 12.91
C CYS A 119 10.78 2.00 13.55
N GLU A 120 10.93 1.88 14.86
CA GLU A 120 12.15 2.19 15.61
C GLU A 120 13.24 1.11 15.47
N SER A 121 12.91 -0.04 14.87
CA SER A 121 13.91 -1.10 14.61
C SER A 121 15.02 -0.60 13.71
N HIS A 122 16.23 -1.09 13.97
CA HIS A 122 17.39 -0.76 13.14
C HIS A 122 17.45 -1.61 11.88
N ASP A 123 16.99 -2.84 11.96
CA ASP A 123 17.06 -3.84 10.90
C ASP A 123 15.82 -4.75 10.88
N GLY A 124 15.79 -5.64 9.90
CA GLY A 124 14.85 -6.72 9.79
C GLY A 124 13.70 -6.42 8.83
N LEU A 125 12.77 -7.35 8.72
CA LEU A 125 11.66 -7.31 7.76
C LEU A 125 10.32 -7.10 8.47
N LEU A 126 9.63 -6.00 8.13
CA LEU A 126 8.25 -5.71 8.51
C LEU A 126 7.34 -5.90 7.29
N LEU A 127 6.37 -6.81 7.40
CA LEU A 127 5.38 -7.05 6.33
C LEU A 127 4.01 -6.51 6.72
N VAL A 128 3.42 -5.75 5.80
CA VAL A 128 2.01 -5.35 5.84
C VAL A 128 1.25 -6.11 4.75
N CYS A 129 0.37 -7.01 5.15
CA CYS A 129 -0.34 -7.91 4.25
C CYS A 129 -1.83 -7.59 4.17
N GLY A 130 -2.53 -8.19 3.22
CA GLY A 130 -3.98 -8.07 3.07
C GLY A 130 -4.43 -8.01 1.63
N PRO A 131 -5.74 -8.12 1.36
CA PRO A 131 -6.30 -7.99 0.01
C PRO A 131 -6.11 -6.58 -0.56
N THR A 132 -6.41 -6.43 -1.85
CA THR A 132 -6.45 -5.10 -2.48
C THR A 132 -7.50 -4.22 -1.78
N GLY A 133 -7.16 -2.95 -1.55
CA GLY A 133 -8.05 -2.00 -0.85
C GLY A 133 -8.08 -2.15 0.67
N SER A 134 -7.23 -2.99 1.28
CA SER A 134 -7.15 -3.12 2.74
C SER A 134 -6.34 -2.01 3.43
N GLY A 135 -5.79 -1.04 2.68
CA GLY A 135 -5.04 0.09 3.22
C GLY A 135 -3.57 -0.20 3.53
N LYS A 136 -2.96 -1.22 2.91
CA LYS A 136 -1.53 -1.57 3.10
C LYS A 136 -0.59 -0.40 2.82
N SER A 137 -0.71 0.20 1.61
CA SER A 137 0.11 1.34 1.20
C SER A 137 -0.05 2.53 2.16
N PHE A 138 -1.29 2.79 2.61
CA PHE A 138 -1.54 3.84 3.61
C PHE A 138 -0.86 3.55 4.94
N THR A 139 -0.91 2.31 5.43
CA THR A 139 -0.24 1.92 6.68
C THR A 139 1.28 2.07 6.56
N LEU A 140 1.89 1.61 5.45
CA LEU A 140 3.33 1.81 5.21
C LEU A 140 3.66 3.30 5.07
N ALA A 141 2.84 4.09 4.36
CA ALA A 141 3.04 5.53 4.26
C ALA A 141 3.00 6.21 5.64
N CYS A 142 2.08 5.81 6.52
CA CYS A 142 2.06 6.30 7.91
C CYS A 142 3.33 5.91 8.69
N CYS A 143 3.87 4.69 8.48
CA CYS A 143 5.13 4.26 9.08
C CYS A 143 6.31 5.12 8.58
N ILE A 144 6.40 5.33 7.28
CA ILE A 144 7.45 6.16 6.66
C ILE A 144 7.35 7.61 7.16
N ASP A 145 6.14 8.20 7.20
CA ASP A 145 5.97 9.56 7.70
C ASP A 145 6.30 9.67 9.20
N TYR A 146 5.98 8.65 10.01
CA TYR A 146 6.39 8.58 11.42
C TYR A 146 7.92 8.62 11.57
N ILE A 147 8.66 7.78 10.82
CA ILE A 147 10.13 7.79 10.81
C ILE A 147 10.65 9.16 10.37
N ASN A 148 10.12 9.69 9.27
CA ASN A 148 10.48 11.00 8.72
C ASN A 148 10.28 12.16 9.72
N GLN A 149 9.26 12.08 10.57
CA GLN A 149 9.00 13.12 11.58
C GLN A 149 9.87 12.97 12.82
N THR A 150 10.26 11.76 13.18
CA THR A 150 10.82 11.47 14.51
C THR A 150 12.30 11.10 14.48
N MET A 151 12.83 10.57 13.38
CA MET A 151 14.17 9.96 13.28
C MET A 151 15.00 10.60 12.17
N GLU A 152 16.31 10.59 12.33
CA GLU A 152 17.29 10.97 11.32
C GLU A 152 17.75 9.72 10.58
N ARG A 153 17.08 9.40 9.46
CA ARG A 153 17.29 8.19 8.66
C ARG A 153 17.35 8.52 7.17
N HIS A 154 18.10 7.74 6.42
CA HIS A 154 17.99 7.74 4.96
C HIS A 154 16.99 6.66 4.54
N ILE A 155 15.89 7.07 3.91
CA ILE A 155 14.78 6.23 3.51
C ILE A 155 14.74 6.16 1.98
N ILE A 156 14.70 4.95 1.43
CA ILE A 156 14.44 4.72 0.01
C ILE A 156 13.12 3.98 -0.14
N THR A 157 12.23 4.50 -0.98
CA THR A 157 11.00 3.79 -1.35
C THR A 157 11.06 3.32 -2.80
N LEU A 158 10.59 2.10 -3.04
CA LEU A 158 10.52 1.45 -4.35
C LEU A 158 9.05 1.10 -4.62
N GLU A 159 8.40 1.80 -5.56
CA GLU A 159 6.95 1.82 -5.70
C GLU A 159 6.49 1.60 -7.15
N ASP A 160 5.24 1.12 -7.32
CA ASP A 160 4.64 0.82 -8.63
C ASP A 160 3.12 1.14 -8.64
N PRO A 161 2.72 2.40 -8.94
CA PRO A 161 3.49 3.64 -8.93
C PRO A 161 3.62 4.27 -7.52
N ILE A 162 4.30 5.44 -7.41
CA ILE A 162 4.34 6.25 -6.17
C ILE A 162 2.93 6.77 -5.84
N GLU A 163 2.36 6.30 -4.71
CA GLU A 163 1.03 6.69 -4.25
C GLU A 163 1.05 7.92 -3.33
N PHE A 164 2.07 8.05 -2.49
CA PHE A 164 2.22 9.13 -1.51
C PHE A 164 3.55 9.85 -1.70
N GLU A 165 3.52 11.16 -1.82
CA GLU A 165 4.74 11.98 -1.90
C GLU A 165 5.15 12.45 -0.50
N PHE A 166 6.39 12.17 -0.12
CA PHE A 166 6.95 12.58 1.16
C PHE A 166 7.84 13.80 1.00
N LYS A 167 7.59 14.81 1.83
CA LYS A 167 8.53 15.94 1.99
C LYS A 167 9.52 15.58 3.08
N PRO A 168 10.84 15.66 2.85
CA PRO A 168 11.83 15.44 3.89
C PRO A 168 11.58 16.36 5.10
N LYS A 169 11.67 15.77 6.32
CA LYS A 169 11.57 16.48 7.61
C LYS A 169 12.85 16.27 8.40
N LYS A 170 12.90 15.24 9.25
CA LYS A 170 14.13 14.81 9.91
C LYS A 170 14.93 13.81 9.08
N SER A 171 14.23 12.98 8.28
CA SER A 171 14.86 11.99 7.42
C SER A 171 15.08 12.53 6.00
N LEU A 172 16.09 11.99 5.32
CA LEU A 172 16.25 12.10 3.87
C LEU A 172 15.39 11.02 3.22
N ILE A 173 14.60 11.37 2.20
CA ILE A 173 13.74 10.40 1.51
C ILE A 173 13.96 10.50 0.01
N HIS A 174 14.26 9.35 -0.60
CA HIS A 174 14.30 9.18 -2.05
C HIS A 174 13.23 8.16 -2.46
N GLN A 175 12.30 8.58 -3.30
CA GLN A 175 11.23 7.72 -3.83
C GLN A 175 11.56 7.35 -5.28
N ARG A 176 11.50 6.07 -5.60
CA ARG A 176 11.80 5.53 -6.93
C ARG A 176 10.62 4.75 -7.47
N GLN A 177 10.23 5.06 -8.69
CA GLN A 177 9.14 4.40 -9.38
C GLN A 177 9.65 3.33 -10.33
N LEU A 178 9.01 2.16 -10.30
CA LEU A 178 9.26 1.08 -11.26
C LEU A 178 8.95 1.57 -12.69
N GLY A 179 9.83 1.25 -13.61
CA GLY A 179 9.72 1.65 -15.02
C GLY A 179 10.25 3.05 -15.33
N ALA A 180 10.21 3.98 -14.37
CA ALA A 180 10.77 5.33 -14.54
C ALA A 180 12.20 5.42 -13.98
N ASP A 181 12.40 5.03 -12.73
CA ASP A 181 13.66 5.21 -11.99
C ASP A 181 14.42 3.90 -11.80
N ILE A 182 13.71 2.78 -11.73
CA ILE A 182 14.25 1.42 -11.54
C ILE A 182 13.66 0.44 -12.55
N LYS A 183 14.46 -0.55 -12.95
CA LYS A 183 14.03 -1.59 -13.91
C LYS A 183 13.26 -2.72 -13.24
N SER A 184 13.63 -3.05 -12.00
CA SER A 184 12.96 -4.06 -11.19
C SER A 184 13.05 -3.67 -9.71
N MET A 185 12.14 -4.21 -8.89
CA MET A 185 12.19 -4.00 -7.44
C MET A 185 13.47 -4.60 -6.84
N SER A 186 13.88 -5.77 -7.30
CA SER A 186 15.10 -6.44 -6.85
C SER A 186 16.37 -5.63 -7.15
N ASP A 187 16.46 -4.99 -8.32
CA ASP A 187 17.58 -4.11 -8.66
C ASP A 187 17.56 -2.86 -7.78
N GLY A 188 16.40 -2.24 -7.59
CA GLY A 188 16.25 -1.08 -6.71
C GLY A 188 16.69 -1.38 -5.26
N ILE A 189 16.40 -2.57 -4.72
CA ILE A 189 16.87 -2.98 -3.39
C ILE A 189 18.40 -3.12 -3.39
N ARG A 190 18.98 -3.80 -4.40
CA ARG A 190 20.44 -3.98 -4.51
C ARG A 190 21.19 -2.65 -4.64
N ASP A 191 20.58 -1.68 -5.33
CA ASP A 191 21.15 -0.33 -5.44
C ASP A 191 21.09 0.39 -4.10
N ALA A 192 19.98 0.33 -3.39
CA ALA A 192 19.79 0.93 -2.07
C ALA A 192 20.84 0.48 -1.06
N LEU A 193 21.33 -0.78 -1.13
CA LEU A 193 22.43 -1.28 -0.27
C LEU A 193 23.76 -0.56 -0.46
N ARG A 194 23.92 0.26 -1.53
CA ARG A 194 25.13 1.04 -1.83
C ARG A 194 24.95 2.54 -1.58
N GLU A 195 23.79 2.94 -1.06
CA GLU A 195 23.37 4.34 -0.98
C GLU A 195 23.31 4.85 0.47
N ASP A 196 24.00 4.19 1.40
CA ASP A 196 23.99 4.54 2.84
C ASP A 196 22.55 4.64 3.40
N THR A 197 21.75 3.64 3.09
CA THR A 197 20.33 3.59 3.41
C THR A 197 20.09 2.95 4.77
N ASP A 198 19.19 3.49 5.58
CA ASP A 198 18.73 2.87 6.82
C ASP A 198 17.44 2.09 6.64
N VAL A 199 16.52 2.62 5.81
CA VAL A 199 15.16 2.08 5.64
C VAL A 199 14.85 1.91 4.15
N ILE A 200 14.42 0.72 3.77
CA ILE A 200 13.99 0.40 2.41
C ILE A 200 12.50 0.02 2.45
N MET A 201 11.64 0.79 1.79
CA MET A 201 10.25 0.44 1.60
C MET A 201 10.06 -0.15 0.21
N VAL A 202 9.50 -1.35 0.13
CA VAL A 202 9.20 -2.04 -1.13
C VAL A 202 7.68 -2.14 -1.27
N GLY A 203 7.16 -1.55 -2.33
CA GLY A 203 5.71 -1.52 -2.58
C GLY A 203 5.08 -2.90 -2.47
N GLU A 204 5.65 -3.92 -3.11
CA GLU A 204 5.15 -5.29 -3.02
C GLU A 204 6.24 -6.34 -3.31
N LEU A 205 6.23 -7.43 -2.52
CA LEU A 205 7.04 -8.64 -2.74
C LEU A 205 6.21 -9.66 -3.56
N ARG A 206 6.33 -9.60 -4.90
CA ARG A 206 5.56 -10.46 -5.82
C ARG A 206 6.29 -11.73 -6.22
N ASP A 207 7.60 -11.66 -6.32
CA ASP A 207 8.45 -12.69 -6.88
C ASP A 207 9.60 -13.07 -5.94
N ARG A 208 10.27 -14.17 -6.30
CA ARG A 208 11.37 -14.71 -5.53
C ARG A 208 12.56 -13.74 -5.47
N GLU A 209 12.93 -13.13 -6.58
CA GLU A 209 14.14 -12.30 -6.70
C GLU A 209 14.02 -11.05 -5.83
N THR A 210 12.84 -10.44 -5.80
CA THR A 210 12.53 -9.31 -4.93
C THR A 210 12.57 -9.72 -3.45
N LEU A 211 11.99 -10.88 -3.10
CA LEU A 211 12.02 -11.37 -1.73
C LEU A 211 13.43 -11.73 -1.27
N GLU A 212 14.25 -12.37 -2.11
CA GLU A 212 15.65 -12.72 -1.82
C GLU A 212 16.49 -11.45 -1.54
N ALA A 213 16.32 -10.41 -2.37
CA ALA A 213 16.98 -9.13 -2.16
C ALA A 213 16.52 -8.44 -0.86
N ALA A 214 15.22 -8.48 -0.55
CA ALA A 214 14.65 -7.91 0.67
C ALA A 214 15.15 -8.63 1.94
N LEU A 215 15.23 -9.96 1.92
CA LEU A 215 15.79 -10.75 3.02
C LEU A 215 17.26 -10.45 3.22
N HIS A 216 18.04 -10.36 2.14
CA HIS A 216 19.46 -9.99 2.22
C HIS A 216 19.67 -8.58 2.80
N ALA A 217 18.87 -7.59 2.36
CA ALA A 217 18.91 -6.24 2.91
C ALA A 217 18.62 -6.25 4.43
N ALA A 218 17.59 -7.01 4.84
CA ALA A 218 17.23 -7.13 6.26
C ALA A 218 18.33 -7.81 7.10
N GLU A 219 19.09 -8.77 6.55
CA GLU A 219 20.25 -9.41 7.21
C GLU A 219 21.45 -8.49 7.33
N THR A 220 21.62 -7.59 6.36
CA THR A 220 22.77 -6.67 6.32
C THR A 220 22.56 -5.37 7.10
N GLY A 221 21.51 -5.32 7.94
CA GLY A 221 21.34 -4.23 8.90
C GLY A 221 20.34 -3.14 8.47
N HIS A 222 19.53 -3.38 7.45
CA HIS A 222 18.53 -2.42 6.97
C HIS A 222 17.12 -2.79 7.48
N LEU A 223 16.33 -1.78 7.84
CA LEU A 223 14.89 -1.98 8.09
C LEU A 223 14.16 -2.04 6.76
N VAL A 224 13.71 -3.23 6.40
CA VAL A 224 12.92 -3.44 5.18
C VAL A 224 11.43 -3.48 5.52
N MET A 225 10.66 -2.61 4.91
CA MET A 225 9.19 -2.58 5.01
C MET A 225 8.58 -2.95 3.67
N ALA A 226 7.66 -3.90 3.64
CA ALA A 226 7.09 -4.35 2.37
C ALA A 226 5.63 -4.77 2.48
N THR A 227 4.94 -4.89 1.33
CA THR A 227 3.60 -5.49 1.29
C THR A 227 3.59 -6.87 0.64
N MET A 228 2.58 -7.66 1.00
CA MET A 228 2.20 -8.90 0.30
C MET A 228 0.68 -9.06 0.25
N HIS A 229 0.20 -9.84 -0.72
CA HIS A 229 -1.21 -10.20 -0.84
C HIS A 229 -1.48 -11.55 -0.16
N THR A 230 -1.64 -11.55 1.15
CA THR A 230 -2.09 -12.73 1.93
C THR A 230 -3.20 -12.33 2.90
N GLN A 231 -4.06 -13.29 3.23
CA GLN A 231 -5.24 -13.03 4.06
C GLN A 231 -5.00 -13.21 5.57
N ARG A 232 -3.92 -13.89 5.95
CA ARG A 232 -3.54 -14.21 7.33
C ARG A 232 -2.03 -14.02 7.52
N ALA A 233 -1.62 -13.65 8.71
CA ALA A 233 -0.22 -13.42 9.01
C ALA A 233 0.64 -14.69 8.88
N VAL A 234 0.17 -15.83 9.36
CA VAL A 234 0.86 -17.12 9.21
C VAL A 234 1.00 -17.54 7.75
N MET A 235 -0.02 -17.23 6.92
CA MET A 235 0.04 -17.53 5.49
C MET A 235 1.08 -16.70 4.75
N ALA A 236 1.41 -15.50 5.24
CA ALA A 236 2.49 -14.71 4.65
C ALA A 236 3.85 -15.40 4.82
N VAL A 237 4.12 -15.95 6.01
CA VAL A 237 5.33 -16.75 6.25
C VAL A 237 5.39 -17.94 5.30
N HIS A 238 4.29 -18.67 5.18
CA HIS A 238 4.22 -19.81 4.26
C HIS A 238 4.41 -19.40 2.78
N ARG A 239 3.80 -18.26 2.39
CA ARG A 239 3.93 -17.73 1.03
C ARG A 239 5.37 -17.35 0.71
N MET A 240 6.07 -16.66 1.62
CA MET A 240 7.49 -16.34 1.44
C MET A 240 8.32 -17.58 1.17
N ILE A 241 8.16 -18.63 1.98
CA ILE A 241 8.89 -19.89 1.83
C ILE A 241 8.56 -20.58 0.50
N SER A 242 7.29 -20.57 0.11
CA SER A 242 6.81 -21.24 -1.10
C SER A 242 7.27 -20.61 -2.42
N LEU A 243 7.80 -19.38 -2.40
CA LEU A 243 8.41 -18.76 -3.57
C LEU A 243 9.74 -19.41 -3.96
N PHE A 244 10.37 -20.19 -3.07
CA PHE A 244 11.66 -20.83 -3.29
C PHE A 244 11.51 -22.32 -3.62
N PRO A 245 12.40 -22.86 -4.47
CA PRO A 245 12.48 -24.30 -4.72
C PRO A 245 12.68 -25.09 -3.41
N GLY A 246 12.18 -26.33 -3.38
CA GLY A 246 12.20 -27.17 -2.18
C GLY A 246 13.58 -27.31 -1.51
N GLU A 247 14.64 -27.39 -2.29
CA GLU A 247 16.03 -27.49 -1.83
C GLU A 247 16.53 -26.23 -1.09
N GLN A 248 15.97 -25.06 -1.38
CA GLN A 248 16.35 -23.78 -0.77
C GLN A 248 15.45 -23.40 0.41
N GLN A 249 14.32 -24.05 0.58
CA GLN A 249 13.33 -23.65 1.59
C GLN A 249 13.85 -23.74 3.03
N GLU A 250 14.80 -24.62 3.31
CA GLU A 250 15.37 -24.75 4.65
C GLU A 250 16.24 -23.53 5.00
N GLU A 251 17.08 -23.11 4.07
CA GLU A 251 17.90 -21.91 4.19
C GLU A 251 17.03 -20.66 4.35
N VAL A 252 16.02 -20.51 3.50
CA VAL A 252 15.06 -19.40 3.57
C VAL A 252 14.27 -19.37 4.87
N ARG A 253 13.88 -20.53 5.43
CA ARG A 253 13.26 -20.60 6.77
C ARG A 253 14.19 -20.08 7.84
N ASN A 254 15.46 -20.46 7.80
CA ASN A 254 16.46 -19.95 8.72
C ASN A 254 16.58 -18.43 8.62
N GLN A 255 16.69 -17.92 7.41
CA GLN A 255 16.77 -16.50 7.09
C GLN A 255 15.56 -15.74 7.61
N ILE A 256 14.35 -16.12 7.20
CA ILE A 256 13.09 -15.50 7.67
C ILE A 256 13.02 -15.54 9.20
N SER A 257 13.38 -16.67 9.84
CA SER A 257 13.33 -16.80 11.29
C SER A 257 14.22 -15.80 12.04
N GLN A 258 15.25 -15.29 11.39
CA GLN A 258 16.21 -14.32 11.97
C GLN A 258 15.79 -12.88 11.70
N VAL A 259 15.39 -12.58 10.45
CA VAL A 259 15.17 -11.20 10.03
C VAL A 259 13.75 -10.71 10.18
N LEU A 260 12.74 -11.60 10.18
CA LEU A 260 11.35 -11.18 10.34
C LEU A 260 11.17 -10.46 11.67
N ARG A 261 10.55 -9.28 11.67
CA ARG A 261 10.14 -8.57 12.88
C ARG A 261 8.67 -8.77 13.15
N ALA A 262 7.84 -8.52 12.14
CA ALA A 262 6.40 -8.70 12.26
C ALA A 262 5.74 -8.93 10.91
N VAL A 263 4.56 -9.56 10.95
CA VAL A 263 3.58 -9.58 9.87
C VAL A 263 2.29 -8.97 10.38
N ILE A 264 1.83 -7.90 9.75
CA ILE A 264 0.58 -7.21 10.04
C ILE A 264 -0.37 -7.47 8.88
N CYS A 265 -1.28 -8.41 9.03
CA CYS A 265 -2.26 -8.69 7.98
C CYS A 265 -3.56 -7.93 8.26
N GLN A 266 -3.92 -7.00 7.38
CA GLN A 266 -5.02 -6.08 7.66
C GLN A 266 -6.17 -6.19 6.67
N ARG A 267 -7.37 -5.87 7.16
CA ARG A 267 -8.59 -5.69 6.41
C ARG A 267 -9.21 -4.34 6.76
N LEU A 268 -9.81 -3.70 5.78
CA LEU A 268 -10.46 -2.39 5.94
C LEU A 268 -11.96 -2.56 5.70
N LEU A 269 -12.74 -2.24 6.71
CA LEU A 269 -14.19 -2.25 6.66
C LEU A 269 -14.73 -0.83 6.67
N ARG A 270 -15.64 -0.50 5.75
CA ARG A 270 -16.36 0.78 5.75
C ARG A 270 -17.66 0.64 6.53
N TRP A 271 -17.83 1.46 7.59
CA TRP A 271 -19.00 1.49 8.41
C TRP A 271 -19.39 2.93 8.79
N ASN A 272 -20.64 3.33 8.51
CA ASN A 272 -21.15 4.68 8.82
C ASN A 272 -20.18 5.82 8.42
N LYS A 273 -19.69 5.78 7.19
CA LYS A 273 -18.69 6.75 6.63
C LYS A 273 -17.31 6.73 7.33
N LYS A 274 -17.07 5.82 8.27
CA LYS A 274 -15.76 5.59 8.91
C LYS A 274 -15.12 4.32 8.41
N PHE A 275 -13.80 4.27 8.47
CA PHE A 275 -13.05 3.05 8.22
C PHE A 275 -12.68 2.38 9.52
N ILE A 276 -12.92 1.07 9.61
CA ILE A 276 -12.50 0.21 10.71
C ILE A 276 -11.41 -0.69 10.17
N THR A 277 -10.24 -0.61 10.74
CA THR A 277 -9.12 -1.48 10.39
C THR A 277 -9.08 -2.67 11.35
N ILE A 278 -9.01 -3.87 10.80
CA ILE A 278 -8.91 -5.12 11.55
C ILE A 278 -7.56 -5.74 11.20
N ARG A 279 -6.73 -6.05 12.20
CA ARG A 279 -5.37 -6.54 12.01
C ARG A 279 -5.14 -7.88 12.68
N ASP A 280 -4.70 -8.86 11.91
CA ASP A 280 -4.08 -10.10 12.34
C ASP A 280 -2.58 -9.82 12.52
N ILE A 281 -2.06 -9.93 13.74
CA ILE A 281 -0.73 -9.46 14.12
C ILE A 281 0.12 -10.64 14.57
N LEU A 282 1.21 -10.87 13.88
CA LEU A 282 2.25 -11.84 14.21
C LEU A 282 3.57 -11.12 14.48
N LEU A 283 4.15 -11.34 15.64
CA LEU A 283 5.52 -10.90 15.98
C LEU A 283 6.45 -12.09 15.94
N ASN A 284 7.65 -11.90 15.45
CA ASN A 284 8.66 -12.95 15.41
C ASN A 284 9.37 -13.10 16.75
N THR A 285 8.66 -13.67 17.74
CA THR A 285 9.27 -14.06 19.01
C THR A 285 10.19 -15.27 18.85
N HIS A 286 11.03 -15.58 19.85
CA HIS A 286 11.88 -16.78 19.82
C HIS A 286 11.07 -18.07 19.58
N ALA A 287 9.85 -18.15 20.12
CA ALA A 287 8.96 -19.29 19.90
C ALA A 287 8.50 -19.38 18.45
N VAL A 288 8.07 -18.26 17.85
CA VAL A 288 7.67 -18.18 16.43
C VAL A 288 8.86 -18.49 15.52
N ALA A 289 10.02 -17.88 15.75
CA ALA A 289 11.25 -18.16 14.99
C ALA A 289 11.61 -19.66 15.00
N ASN A 290 11.49 -20.31 16.14
CA ASN A 290 11.74 -21.75 16.26
C ASN A 290 10.71 -22.59 15.47
N LEU A 291 9.43 -22.21 15.47
CA LEU A 291 8.39 -22.89 14.70
C LEU A 291 8.63 -22.73 13.19
N ILE A 292 9.05 -21.55 12.74
CA ILE A 292 9.43 -21.32 11.32
C ILE A 292 10.59 -22.24 10.92
N ARG A 293 11.69 -22.27 11.68
CA ARG A 293 12.85 -23.13 11.41
C ARG A 293 12.52 -24.60 11.36
N THR A 294 11.66 -25.05 12.28
CA THR A 294 11.34 -26.49 12.43
C THR A 294 10.15 -26.95 11.59
N ARG A 295 9.69 -26.16 10.62
CA ARG A 295 8.57 -26.47 9.71
C ARG A 295 7.24 -26.74 10.44
N LYS A 296 7.00 -25.96 11.51
CA LYS A 296 5.79 -26.09 12.37
C LYS A 296 4.94 -24.82 12.33
N GLU A 297 4.88 -24.14 11.21
CA GLU A 297 4.14 -22.88 11.04
C GLU A 297 2.66 -22.98 11.44
N PRO A 298 1.94 -24.08 11.25
CA PRO A 298 0.56 -24.19 11.71
C PRO A 298 0.39 -23.99 13.22
N GLN A 299 1.44 -24.26 14.01
CA GLN A 299 1.43 -24.07 15.46
C GLN A 299 1.61 -22.59 15.89
N ILE A 300 1.98 -21.70 14.97
CA ILE A 300 2.14 -20.27 15.24
C ILE A 300 0.82 -19.65 15.71
N ILE A 301 -0.32 -20.13 15.20
CA ILE A 301 -1.65 -19.64 15.59
C ILE A 301 -1.84 -19.74 17.11
N SER A 302 -1.45 -20.86 17.73
CA SER A 302 -1.56 -21.04 19.18
C SER A 302 -0.68 -20.06 19.96
N ILE A 303 0.46 -19.65 19.40
CA ILE A 303 1.30 -18.61 19.99
C ILE A 303 0.63 -17.23 19.86
N GLN A 304 0.06 -16.91 18.69
CA GLN A 304 -0.67 -15.65 18.50
C GLN A 304 -1.85 -15.50 19.48
N GLU A 305 -2.56 -16.58 19.77
CA GLU A 305 -3.71 -16.57 20.68
C GLU A 305 -3.33 -16.36 22.15
N THR A 306 -2.08 -16.63 22.52
CA THR A 306 -1.65 -16.64 23.93
C THR A 306 -0.67 -15.55 24.31
N GLN A 307 0.01 -14.93 23.33
CA GLN A 307 1.07 -13.93 23.58
C GLN A 307 0.69 -12.54 23.07
N LEU A 308 0.26 -11.65 23.95
CA LEU A 308 0.06 -10.23 23.62
C LEU A 308 1.40 -9.55 23.24
N PRO A 309 1.40 -8.60 22.32
CA PRO A 309 0.27 -7.98 21.62
C PRO A 309 -0.15 -8.68 20.32
N MET A 310 0.32 -9.92 20.08
CA MET A 310 -0.11 -10.72 18.94
C MET A 310 -1.61 -11.03 19.03
N LYS A 311 -2.25 -11.15 17.87
CA LYS A 311 -3.65 -11.59 17.78
C LYS A 311 -3.98 -12.15 16.41
N THR A 312 -4.85 -13.14 16.39
CA THR A 312 -5.41 -13.70 15.15
C THR A 312 -6.52 -12.78 14.59
N LEU A 313 -6.91 -13.01 13.36
CA LEU A 313 -8.02 -12.26 12.75
C LEU A 313 -9.32 -12.44 13.53
N GLU A 314 -9.58 -13.65 14.08
CA GLU A 314 -10.75 -13.96 14.90
C GLU A 314 -10.78 -13.12 16.19
N MET A 315 -9.64 -12.99 16.85
CA MET A 315 -9.48 -12.12 18.02
C MET A 315 -9.72 -10.65 17.65
N ALA A 316 -9.14 -10.18 16.55
CA ALA A 316 -9.30 -8.81 16.06
C ALA A 316 -10.77 -8.48 15.73
N VAL A 317 -11.49 -9.42 15.10
CA VAL A 317 -12.94 -9.30 14.85
C VAL A 317 -13.72 -9.24 16.15
N ARG A 318 -13.38 -10.08 17.15
CA ARG A 318 -14.00 -10.06 18.47
C ARG A 318 -13.79 -8.72 19.17
N ASP A 319 -12.57 -8.22 19.18
CA ASP A 319 -12.22 -6.92 19.76
C ASP A 319 -13.02 -5.79 19.11
N ALA A 320 -13.10 -5.79 17.78
CA ALA A 320 -13.90 -4.81 17.04
C ALA A 320 -15.39 -4.89 17.41
N LYS A 321 -15.97 -6.08 17.57
CA LYS A 321 -17.36 -6.25 18.02
C LYS A 321 -17.58 -5.66 19.42
N VAL A 322 -16.64 -5.84 20.32
CA VAL A 322 -16.71 -5.27 21.68
C VAL A 322 -16.59 -3.74 21.62
N GLN A 323 -15.65 -3.23 20.84
CA GLN A 323 -15.38 -1.79 20.75
C GLN A 323 -16.52 -1.01 20.13
N TYR A 324 -17.16 -1.53 19.10
CA TYR A 324 -18.21 -0.82 18.33
C TYR A 324 -19.64 -1.16 18.77
N GLY A 325 -19.81 -2.01 19.78
CA GLY A 325 -21.09 -2.32 20.43
C GLY A 325 -22.03 -3.21 19.62
N SER A 326 -23.29 -3.34 20.07
CA SER A 326 -24.25 -4.36 19.64
C SER A 326 -25.01 -4.03 18.34
N GLN A 327 -24.36 -3.42 17.36
CA GLN A 327 -24.97 -3.16 16.04
C GLN A 327 -24.94 -4.43 15.19
N GLN A 328 -26.06 -5.12 15.07
CA GLN A 328 -26.16 -6.44 14.41
C GLN A 328 -25.65 -6.43 12.96
N GLN A 329 -25.92 -5.37 12.20
CA GLN A 329 -25.40 -5.23 10.84
C GLN A 329 -23.88 -5.14 10.78
N LEU A 330 -23.25 -4.41 11.72
CA LEU A 330 -21.81 -4.35 11.82
C LEU A 330 -21.21 -5.71 12.18
N HIS A 331 -21.85 -6.44 13.10
CA HIS A 331 -21.40 -7.80 13.46
C HIS A 331 -21.43 -8.74 12.26
N THR A 332 -22.47 -8.69 11.43
CA THR A 332 -22.53 -9.49 10.21
C THR A 332 -21.42 -9.15 9.23
N LEU A 333 -21.11 -7.84 9.02
CA LEU A 333 -20.01 -7.41 8.19
C LEU A 333 -18.64 -7.83 8.74
N LEU A 334 -18.47 -7.79 10.06
CA LEU A 334 -17.24 -8.24 10.72
C LEU A 334 -17.06 -9.77 10.58
N ASP A 335 -18.15 -10.55 10.70
CA ASP A 335 -18.09 -12.00 10.51
C ASP A 335 -17.74 -12.40 9.08
N GLN A 336 -18.19 -11.64 8.08
CA GLN A 336 -17.79 -11.81 6.68
C GLN A 336 -16.29 -11.61 6.45
N GLN A 337 -15.57 -10.93 7.37
CA GLN A 337 -14.13 -10.80 7.28
C GLN A 337 -13.38 -12.09 7.65
N LEU A 338 -14.05 -13.07 8.26
CA LEU A 338 -13.44 -14.35 8.62
C LEU A 338 -13.47 -15.38 7.48
N SER A 339 -14.36 -15.18 6.50
CA SER A 339 -14.44 -15.99 5.27
C SER A 339 -13.41 -15.52 4.24
#